data_7aaf99a132867e85a41c327b677e9efe
#
_entry.id   7aaf99a132867e85a41c327b677e9efe
#
_cell.length_a   1.000
_cell.length_b   1.000
_cell.length_c   1.000
_cell.angle_alpha   90.00
_cell.angle_beta   90.00
_cell.angle_gamma   90.00
#
_symmetry.space_group_name_H-M   'P 1'
#
loop_
_entity.id
_entity.type
_entity.pdbx_description
1 polymer ?
#
loop_
_entity_poly.entity_id
_entity_poly.type
_entity_poly.pdbx_seq_one_letter_code
_entity_poly.pdbx_strand_id
1 'polypeptide(L)'
;MFVSDCYNVNEKGHLTISGCDTVELAEKYGTALYVMSEDEIRSVCRRYKSSFERHYNGNGTALYASKAFCCKEICRIVTEEGLDLDVVSGGELYTALAAGVDAKHIHFHGNNKTMQELCYALESGVGDIVVDNLNELHRIEKLSAEKGVVTSISMRIKPGIDAHTHEFIRTGQIDSKFGFALENGEAFEAVKEAVACENVELIGLHCHIGSQIFDKAPFVLAAQVMLKFYNKIHTELGKTLTHLNLGGGFGVKYKEADAAVPYEDYMSDVSEAVHAACKEYGIQVPYIYIEPGRSIVCEAGLTLYTVGDIKTIPNVRTYVAIDGGMYENPRYALYQSDYTCLIANKVNEPADFTATIAGKCCESGDLIQENTLIQKPEVGDILAVLSTGAYNYSMASNYNRNTRPPVVMVRGGESRVIIKGETYEDLVR
;
A
#
# COMPACT_ATOMS: atom_id res chain seq x y z
N MET A 1 -11.77 4.98 21.38
CA MET A 1 -10.28 5.02 21.25
C MET A 1 -9.97 5.18 19.77
N PHE A 2 -8.88 5.87 19.41
CA PHE A 2 -8.51 6.03 17.99
C PHE A 2 -7.81 4.78 17.44
N VAL A 3 -7.80 4.64 16.12
CA VAL A 3 -7.16 3.50 15.44
C VAL A 3 -5.62 3.58 15.44
N SER A 4 -5.04 4.75 15.69
CA SER A 4 -3.59 5.00 15.73
C SER A 4 -3.22 5.95 16.86
N ASP A 5 -2.02 5.80 17.40
CA ASP A 5 -1.47 6.63 18.48
C ASP A 5 -1.09 8.05 18.01
N CYS A 6 -1.05 8.30 16.70
CA CYS A 6 -0.80 9.64 16.18
C CYS A 6 -1.98 10.61 16.37
N TYR A 7 -3.18 10.09 16.70
CA TYR A 7 -4.38 10.89 16.95
C TYR A 7 -4.59 11.16 18.43
N ASN A 8 -5.01 12.37 18.77
CA ASN A 8 -5.34 12.76 20.13
C ASN A 8 -6.43 13.84 20.13
N VAL A 9 -6.87 14.29 21.31
CA VAL A 9 -7.81 15.40 21.49
C VAL A 9 -7.14 16.47 22.35
N ASN A 10 -7.15 17.72 21.90
CA ASN A 10 -6.58 18.82 22.66
C ASN A 10 -7.58 19.42 23.68
N GLU A 11 -7.13 20.43 24.41
CA GLU A 11 -7.94 21.12 25.43
C GLU A 11 -9.18 21.82 24.87
N LYS A 12 -9.19 22.18 23.57
CA LYS A 12 -10.34 22.76 22.88
C LYS A 12 -11.39 21.70 22.48
N GLY A 13 -11.09 20.40 22.67
CA GLY A 13 -11.92 19.28 22.21
C GLY A 13 -11.76 19.02 20.71
N HIS A 14 -10.70 19.51 20.09
CA HIS A 14 -10.40 19.30 18.68
C HIS A 14 -9.56 18.04 18.49
N LEU A 15 -9.78 17.31 17.40
CA LEU A 15 -8.89 16.25 16.95
C LEU A 15 -7.51 16.82 16.64
N THR A 16 -6.47 16.10 17.06
CA THR A 16 -5.09 16.40 16.66
C THR A 16 -4.45 15.22 16.00
N ILE A 17 -3.47 15.47 15.12
CA ILE A 17 -2.61 14.47 14.50
C ILE A 17 -1.15 14.88 14.65
N SER A 18 -0.32 14.05 15.27
CA SER A 18 1.09 14.36 15.58
C SER A 18 1.29 15.74 16.20
N GLY A 19 0.38 16.14 17.11
CA GLY A 19 0.42 17.43 17.82
C GLY A 19 -0.14 18.62 17.05
N CYS A 20 -0.56 18.47 15.79
CA CYS A 20 -1.22 19.52 15.03
C CYS A 20 -2.74 19.48 15.22
N ASP A 21 -3.36 20.62 15.50
CA ASP A 21 -4.81 20.79 15.57
C ASP A 21 -5.41 20.73 14.14
N THR A 22 -6.31 19.76 13.90
CA THR A 22 -6.89 19.53 12.58
C THR A 22 -7.78 20.66 12.10
N VAL A 23 -8.41 21.40 13.01
CA VAL A 23 -9.21 22.58 12.68
C VAL A 23 -8.30 23.70 12.17
N GLU A 24 -7.18 23.96 12.87
CA GLU A 24 -6.19 24.95 12.44
C GLU A 24 -5.52 24.56 11.10
N LEU A 25 -5.33 23.25 10.86
CA LEU A 25 -4.85 22.77 9.55
C LEU A 25 -5.88 23.05 8.43
N ALA A 26 -7.17 22.80 8.70
CA ALA A 26 -8.24 23.10 7.74
C ALA A 26 -8.35 24.60 7.45
N GLU A 27 -8.24 25.46 8.47
CA GLU A 27 -8.22 26.92 8.31
C GLU A 27 -7.00 27.38 7.48
N LYS A 28 -5.83 26.80 7.72
CA LYS A 28 -4.58 27.21 7.07
C LYS A 28 -4.47 26.77 5.62
N TYR A 29 -4.92 25.57 5.31
CA TYR A 29 -4.69 24.94 4.00
C TYR A 29 -5.97 24.78 3.15
N GLY A 30 -7.14 25.01 3.76
CA GLY A 30 -8.44 24.73 3.14
C GLY A 30 -8.81 23.25 3.22
N THR A 31 -10.03 22.92 2.79
CA THR A 31 -10.58 21.58 2.63
C THR A 31 -11.06 21.37 1.17
N ALA A 32 -11.18 20.17 0.65
CA ALA A 32 -10.74 18.89 1.20
C ALA A 32 -9.21 18.85 1.35
N LEU A 33 -8.70 18.18 2.39
CA LEU A 33 -7.28 18.19 2.73
C LEU A 33 -6.84 16.80 3.20
N TYR A 34 -5.82 16.22 2.57
CA TYR A 34 -5.14 15.05 3.15
C TYR A 34 -4.08 15.50 4.14
N VAL A 35 -4.05 14.84 5.31
CA VAL A 35 -3.03 15.06 6.33
C VAL A 35 -2.35 13.74 6.66
N MET A 36 -1.01 13.71 6.60
CA MET A 36 -0.19 12.52 6.83
C MET A 36 0.77 12.75 8.00
N SER A 37 0.82 11.81 8.95
CA SER A 37 1.77 11.82 10.06
C SER A 37 3.11 11.23 9.66
N GLU A 38 4.17 12.06 9.58
CA GLU A 38 5.54 11.57 9.36
C GLU A 38 6.02 10.74 10.55
N ASP A 39 5.67 11.12 11.78
CA ASP A 39 6.07 10.42 12.98
C ASP A 39 5.58 8.97 12.97
N GLU A 40 4.30 8.76 12.61
CA GLU A 40 3.72 7.42 12.54
C GLU A 40 4.32 6.61 11.39
N ILE A 41 4.47 7.19 10.20
CA ILE A 41 5.11 6.51 9.06
C ILE A 41 6.50 6.01 9.44
N ARG A 42 7.34 6.87 10.03
CA ARG A 42 8.68 6.49 10.49
C ARG A 42 8.66 5.43 11.59
N SER A 43 7.73 5.55 12.53
CA SER A 43 7.53 4.57 13.60
C SER A 43 7.25 3.18 13.03
N VAL A 44 6.33 3.08 12.07
CA VAL A 44 5.99 1.81 11.42
C VAL A 44 7.17 1.26 10.62
N CYS A 45 7.88 2.08 9.85
CA CYS A 45 9.08 1.65 9.13
C CYS A 45 10.13 1.04 10.06
N ARG A 46 10.40 1.69 11.20
CA ARG A 46 11.35 1.17 12.21
C ARG A 46 10.88 -0.14 12.83
N ARG A 47 9.58 -0.31 13.06
CA ARG A 47 9.02 -1.57 13.54
C ARG A 47 9.26 -2.71 12.53
N TYR A 48 9.06 -2.49 11.21
CA TYR A 48 9.41 -3.48 10.17
C TYR A 48 10.90 -3.82 10.19
N LYS A 49 11.77 -2.82 10.23
CA LYS A 49 13.21 -3.02 10.29
C LYS A 49 13.62 -3.84 11.52
N SER A 50 13.14 -3.48 12.70
CA SER A 50 13.45 -4.22 13.94
C SER A 50 12.93 -5.66 13.94
N SER A 51 11.82 -5.93 13.24
CA SER A 51 11.32 -7.29 13.04
C SER A 51 12.28 -8.15 12.21
N PHE A 52 12.85 -7.61 11.13
CA PHE A 52 13.86 -8.33 10.35
C PHE A 52 15.13 -8.61 11.16
N GLU A 53 15.58 -7.65 11.96
CA GLU A 53 16.70 -7.83 12.89
C GLU A 53 16.43 -8.99 13.86
N ARG A 54 15.24 -9.03 14.44
CA ARG A 54 14.84 -10.02 15.45
C ARG A 54 14.64 -11.43 14.88
N HIS A 55 13.96 -11.53 13.75
CA HIS A 55 13.48 -12.82 13.22
C HIS A 55 14.36 -13.41 12.13
N TYR A 56 15.17 -12.60 11.46
CA TYR A 56 16.04 -13.02 10.35
C TYR A 56 17.50 -12.58 10.53
N ASN A 57 17.90 -12.06 11.70
CA ASN A 57 19.24 -11.52 11.95
C ASN A 57 19.66 -10.47 10.89
N GLY A 58 18.74 -9.64 10.44
CA GLY A 58 18.95 -8.65 9.38
C GLY A 58 19.02 -9.23 7.95
N ASN A 59 18.78 -10.52 7.75
CA ASN A 59 18.76 -11.15 6.43
C ASN A 59 17.41 -10.93 5.73
N GLY A 60 17.05 -9.68 5.48
CA GLY A 60 15.81 -9.28 4.82
C GLY A 60 15.48 -7.81 5.02
N THR A 61 14.52 -7.32 4.24
CA THR A 61 13.98 -5.97 4.36
C THR A 61 12.53 -5.88 3.89
N ALA A 62 11.86 -4.80 4.23
CA ALA A 62 10.56 -4.46 3.68
C ALA A 62 10.72 -3.57 2.42
N LEU A 63 9.96 -3.86 1.38
CA LEU A 63 9.77 -3.02 0.21
C LEU A 63 8.50 -2.19 0.43
N TYR A 64 8.60 -0.89 0.53
CA TYR A 64 7.39 -0.07 0.60
C TYR A 64 6.64 -0.13 -0.73
N ALA A 65 5.41 -0.63 -0.72
CA ALA A 65 4.55 -0.70 -1.90
C ALA A 65 4.03 0.70 -2.28
N SER A 66 4.71 1.35 -3.23
CA SER A 66 4.45 2.74 -3.65
C SER A 66 3.02 3.00 -4.09
N LYS A 67 2.33 2.00 -4.66
CA LYS A 67 0.91 2.09 -5.05
C LYS A 67 -0.03 2.54 -3.92
N ALA A 68 0.35 2.34 -2.65
CA ALA A 68 -0.47 2.76 -1.52
C ALA A 68 -0.53 4.29 -1.41
N PHE A 69 0.61 4.96 -1.53
CA PHE A 69 0.76 6.41 -1.61
C PHE A 69 2.14 6.74 -2.16
N CYS A 70 2.22 7.42 -3.30
CA CYS A 70 3.48 7.72 -3.98
C CYS A 70 3.67 9.22 -4.18
N CYS A 71 4.74 9.74 -3.60
CA CYS A 71 5.31 11.05 -3.89
C CYS A 71 6.78 11.07 -3.48
N LYS A 72 7.55 12.08 -3.90
CA LYS A 72 8.97 12.18 -3.56
C LYS A 72 9.23 12.11 -2.05
N GLU A 73 8.38 12.76 -1.26
CA GLU A 73 8.57 12.84 0.18
C GLU A 73 8.42 11.47 0.87
N ILE A 74 7.42 10.66 0.48
CA ILE A 74 7.26 9.32 1.06
C ILE A 74 8.40 8.39 0.64
N CYS A 75 8.84 8.45 -0.62
CA CYS A 75 9.99 7.67 -1.07
C CYS A 75 11.23 8.00 -0.25
N ARG A 76 11.50 9.30 0.01
CA ARG A 76 12.61 9.77 0.85
C ARG A 76 12.48 9.25 2.29
N ILE A 77 11.31 9.38 2.92
CA ILE A 77 11.09 8.98 4.31
C ILE A 77 11.34 7.49 4.50
N VAL A 78 10.75 6.64 3.66
CA VAL A 78 10.88 5.18 3.83
C VAL A 78 12.30 4.69 3.58
N THR A 79 13.03 5.27 2.62
CA THR A 79 14.43 4.92 2.37
C THR A 79 15.37 5.46 3.44
N GLU A 80 15.13 6.63 4.01
CA GLU A 80 15.86 7.12 5.19
C GLU A 80 15.72 6.19 6.41
N GLU A 81 14.57 5.55 6.57
CA GLU A 81 14.35 4.54 7.62
C GLU A 81 14.95 3.16 7.27
N GLY A 82 15.52 3.02 6.06
CA GLY A 82 16.24 1.82 5.60
C GLY A 82 15.35 0.75 5.00
N LEU A 83 14.19 1.12 4.44
CA LEU A 83 13.36 0.25 3.62
C LEU A 83 13.70 0.46 2.13
N ASP A 84 13.45 -0.57 1.34
CA ASP A 84 13.50 -0.53 -0.12
C ASP A 84 12.12 -0.17 -0.71
N LEU A 85 12.00 -0.10 -2.03
CA LEU A 85 10.76 0.29 -2.72
C LEU A 85 10.27 -0.77 -3.70
N ASP A 86 8.96 -1.02 -3.69
CA ASP A 86 8.20 -1.67 -4.76
C ASP A 86 7.53 -0.60 -5.62
N VAL A 87 7.81 -0.60 -6.93
CA VAL A 87 7.20 0.28 -7.92
C VAL A 87 6.49 -0.53 -8.99
N VAL A 88 5.35 -0.05 -9.48
CA VAL A 88 4.49 -0.80 -10.42
C VAL A 88 4.27 -0.08 -11.77
N SER A 89 4.93 1.04 -11.97
CA SER A 89 4.85 1.83 -13.22
C SER A 89 6.10 2.68 -13.42
N GLY A 90 6.30 3.13 -14.65
CA GLY A 90 7.36 4.10 -14.96
C GLY A 90 7.20 5.43 -14.22
N GLY A 91 5.97 5.83 -13.89
CA GLY A 91 5.70 7.03 -13.09
C GLY A 91 6.16 6.89 -11.63
N GLU A 92 5.92 5.74 -11.00
CA GLU A 92 6.41 5.45 -9.64
C GLU A 92 7.94 5.32 -9.63
N LEU A 93 8.53 4.63 -10.62
CA LEU A 93 9.99 4.55 -10.79
C LEU A 93 10.62 5.95 -10.92
N TYR A 94 10.06 6.79 -11.81
CA TYR A 94 10.52 8.17 -11.98
C TYR A 94 10.43 8.97 -10.68
N THR A 95 9.35 8.82 -9.93
CA THR A 95 9.13 9.52 -8.66
C THR A 95 10.16 9.10 -7.60
N ALA A 96 10.46 7.80 -7.50
CA ALA A 96 11.46 7.25 -6.59
C ALA A 96 12.87 7.78 -6.93
N LEU A 97 13.27 7.72 -8.20
CA LEU A 97 14.57 8.24 -8.66
C LEU A 97 14.68 9.76 -8.46
N ALA A 98 13.60 10.52 -8.72
CA ALA A 98 13.55 11.96 -8.48
C ALA A 98 13.56 12.33 -6.98
N ALA A 99 13.26 11.38 -6.10
CA ALA A 99 13.43 11.53 -4.65
C ALA A 99 14.86 11.22 -4.18
N GLY A 100 15.74 10.76 -5.07
CA GLY A 100 17.13 10.40 -4.76
C GLY A 100 17.31 8.96 -4.28
N VAL A 101 16.32 8.09 -4.49
CA VAL A 101 16.44 6.66 -4.15
C VAL A 101 17.44 5.99 -5.10
N ASP A 102 18.37 5.21 -4.55
CA ASP A 102 19.27 4.38 -5.36
C ASP A 102 18.45 3.29 -6.06
N ALA A 103 18.55 3.21 -7.39
CA ALA A 103 17.81 2.28 -8.20
C ALA A 103 18.00 0.80 -7.77
N LYS A 104 19.12 0.45 -7.17
CA LYS A 104 19.40 -0.89 -6.64
C LYS A 104 18.46 -1.31 -5.51
N HIS A 105 17.84 -0.34 -4.84
CA HIS A 105 16.84 -0.55 -3.79
C HIS A 105 15.40 -0.49 -4.31
N ILE A 106 15.22 -0.60 -5.64
CA ILE A 106 13.90 -0.57 -6.29
C ILE A 106 13.63 -1.92 -6.96
N HIS A 107 12.47 -2.51 -6.65
CA HIS A 107 11.93 -3.70 -7.28
C HIS A 107 10.77 -3.29 -8.19
N PHE A 108 10.81 -3.67 -9.47
CA PHE A 108 9.82 -3.24 -10.44
C PHE A 108 8.81 -4.35 -10.75
N HIS A 109 7.59 -4.17 -10.29
CA HIS A 109 6.45 -5.06 -10.44
C HIS A 109 5.51 -4.66 -11.58
N GLY A 110 4.44 -5.43 -11.77
CA GLY A 110 3.38 -5.15 -12.76
C GLY A 110 3.22 -6.28 -13.77
N ASN A 111 1.97 -6.55 -14.16
CA ASN A 111 1.61 -7.65 -15.05
C ASN A 111 1.78 -7.32 -16.55
N ASN A 112 2.02 -6.08 -16.89
CA ASN A 112 2.18 -5.62 -18.28
C ASN A 112 3.07 -4.39 -18.35
N LYS A 113 4.37 -4.55 -18.07
CA LYS A 113 5.36 -3.48 -18.24
C LYS A 113 5.55 -3.21 -19.74
N THR A 114 5.45 -1.97 -20.15
CA THR A 114 5.69 -1.54 -21.53
C THR A 114 7.16 -1.63 -21.89
N MET A 115 7.48 -1.68 -23.18
CA MET A 115 8.88 -1.63 -23.65
C MET A 115 9.61 -0.39 -23.13
N GLN A 116 8.93 0.76 -23.10
CA GLN A 116 9.51 2.00 -22.58
C GLN A 116 9.83 1.90 -21.09
N GLU A 117 8.96 1.32 -20.30
CA GLU A 117 9.18 1.10 -18.87
C GLU A 117 10.30 0.11 -18.61
N LEU A 118 10.38 -0.99 -19.36
CA LEU A 118 11.49 -1.95 -19.27
C LEU A 118 12.82 -1.30 -19.64
N CYS A 119 12.89 -0.55 -20.77
CA CYS A 119 14.07 0.20 -21.13
C CYS A 119 14.49 1.17 -20.02
N TYR A 120 13.54 1.91 -19.47
CA TYR A 120 13.79 2.88 -18.39
C TYR A 120 14.30 2.18 -17.12
N ALA A 121 13.74 1.04 -16.74
CA ALA A 121 14.18 0.24 -15.60
C ALA A 121 15.62 -0.25 -15.77
N LEU A 122 15.94 -0.84 -16.95
CA LEU A 122 17.30 -1.31 -17.24
C LEU A 122 18.31 -0.16 -17.27
N GLU A 123 17.97 0.97 -17.89
CA GLU A 123 18.84 2.16 -17.97
C GLU A 123 19.06 2.78 -16.61
N SER A 124 18.09 2.74 -15.73
CA SER A 124 18.20 3.23 -14.36
C SER A 124 18.96 2.28 -13.45
N GLY A 125 19.12 1.01 -13.83
CA GLY A 125 19.80 -0.01 -13.03
C GLY A 125 18.99 -0.46 -11.81
N VAL A 126 17.66 -0.68 -11.97
CA VAL A 126 16.81 -1.20 -10.88
C VAL A 126 17.35 -2.52 -10.33
N GLY A 127 17.19 -2.74 -9.02
CA GLY A 127 17.77 -3.88 -8.33
C GLY A 127 17.17 -5.23 -8.74
N ASP A 128 15.85 -5.26 -9.01
CA ASP A 128 15.13 -6.46 -9.42
C ASP A 128 13.92 -6.12 -10.31
N ILE A 129 13.67 -6.92 -11.36
CA ILE A 129 12.44 -6.87 -12.13
C ILE A 129 11.64 -8.12 -11.85
N VAL A 130 10.46 -7.96 -11.27
CA VAL A 130 9.56 -9.07 -10.97
C VAL A 130 8.77 -9.44 -12.22
N VAL A 131 9.17 -10.54 -12.85
CA VAL A 131 8.62 -11.03 -14.12
C VAL A 131 7.27 -11.69 -13.90
N ASP A 132 6.29 -11.27 -14.68
CA ASP A 132 4.89 -11.68 -14.52
C ASP A 132 4.43 -12.68 -15.61
N ASN A 133 5.10 -12.73 -16.76
CA ASN A 133 4.79 -13.60 -17.89
C ASN A 133 6.01 -13.84 -18.81
N LEU A 134 5.96 -14.90 -19.64
CA LEU A 134 7.06 -15.28 -20.52
C LEU A 134 7.38 -14.23 -21.60
N ASN A 135 6.38 -13.54 -22.15
CA ASN A 135 6.64 -12.48 -23.12
C ASN A 135 7.46 -11.34 -22.52
N GLU A 136 7.26 -11.06 -21.25
CA GLU A 136 8.07 -10.10 -20.51
C GLU A 136 9.49 -10.60 -20.30
N LEU A 137 9.68 -11.86 -19.89
CA LEU A 137 10.99 -12.48 -19.78
C LEU A 137 11.79 -12.35 -21.08
N HIS A 138 11.19 -12.67 -22.23
CA HIS A 138 11.86 -12.57 -23.54
C HIS A 138 12.21 -11.13 -23.90
N ARG A 139 11.34 -10.17 -23.54
CA ARG A 139 11.63 -8.74 -23.76
C ARG A 139 12.80 -8.26 -22.90
N ILE A 140 12.86 -8.68 -21.64
CA ILE A 140 13.97 -8.33 -20.74
C ILE A 140 15.26 -8.95 -21.26
N GLU A 141 15.27 -10.25 -21.61
CA GLU A 141 16.43 -10.95 -22.16
C GLU A 141 16.97 -10.23 -23.42
N LYS A 142 16.09 -9.91 -24.37
CA LYS A 142 16.46 -9.18 -25.57
C LYS A 142 17.05 -7.80 -25.28
N LEU A 143 16.40 -7.00 -24.42
CA LEU A 143 16.86 -5.68 -24.06
C LEU A 143 18.20 -5.72 -23.30
N SER A 144 18.38 -6.69 -22.43
CA SER A 144 19.62 -6.90 -21.69
C SER A 144 20.78 -7.25 -22.64
N ALA A 145 20.54 -8.14 -23.61
CA ALA A 145 21.50 -8.47 -24.64
C ALA A 145 21.87 -7.26 -25.51
N GLU A 146 20.88 -6.47 -25.97
CA GLU A 146 21.09 -5.26 -26.76
C GLU A 146 21.92 -4.19 -26.02
N LYS A 147 21.75 -4.13 -24.69
CA LYS A 147 22.47 -3.18 -23.83
C LYS A 147 23.80 -3.74 -23.26
N GLY A 148 24.07 -5.03 -23.46
CA GLY A 148 25.28 -5.70 -22.93
C GLY A 148 25.32 -5.77 -21.40
N VAL A 149 24.16 -5.94 -20.76
CA VAL A 149 24.01 -6.07 -19.30
C VAL A 149 23.36 -7.40 -18.93
N VAL A 150 23.56 -7.85 -17.69
CA VAL A 150 22.79 -8.95 -17.09
C VAL A 150 21.80 -8.34 -16.10
N THR A 151 20.51 -8.60 -16.32
CA THR A 151 19.44 -8.03 -15.50
C THR A 151 18.99 -9.06 -14.45
N SER A 152 18.99 -8.64 -13.18
CA SER A 152 18.43 -9.44 -12.08
C SER A 152 16.91 -9.51 -12.18
N ILE A 153 16.36 -10.71 -12.06
CA ILE A 153 14.92 -10.94 -12.10
C ILE A 153 14.45 -11.87 -10.98
N SER A 154 13.23 -11.62 -10.51
CA SER A 154 12.44 -12.58 -9.71
C SER A 154 11.20 -13.01 -10.48
N MET A 155 10.75 -14.26 -10.28
CA MET A 155 9.53 -14.75 -10.94
C MET A 155 8.34 -14.60 -10.00
N ARG A 156 7.25 -13.98 -10.50
CA ARG A 156 6.00 -13.88 -9.75
C ARG A 156 5.20 -15.17 -9.84
N ILE A 157 4.97 -15.81 -8.70
CA ILE A 157 4.32 -17.11 -8.58
C ILE A 157 2.94 -16.96 -7.92
N LYS A 158 1.95 -17.64 -8.45
CA LYS A 158 0.63 -17.84 -7.82
C LYS A 158 0.69 -19.11 -6.97
N PRO A 159 0.72 -19.01 -5.63
CA PRO A 159 0.88 -20.19 -4.77
C PRO A 159 -0.40 -21.02 -4.59
N GLY A 160 -1.53 -20.63 -5.18
CA GLY A 160 -2.81 -21.35 -5.04
C GLY A 160 -3.50 -21.19 -3.69
N ILE A 161 -3.26 -20.09 -2.98
CA ILE A 161 -3.76 -19.87 -1.61
C ILE A 161 -4.98 -18.95 -1.63
N ASP A 162 -6.06 -19.39 -0.96
CA ASP A 162 -7.22 -18.54 -0.67
C ASP A 162 -7.06 -17.87 0.70
N ALA A 163 -6.91 -16.55 0.70
CA ALA A 163 -6.79 -15.75 1.92
C ALA A 163 -8.15 -15.20 2.41
N HIS A 164 -9.27 -15.69 1.88
CA HIS A 164 -10.64 -15.26 2.23
C HIS A 164 -10.87 -13.75 2.22
N THR A 165 -10.26 -13.06 1.25
CA THR A 165 -10.36 -11.60 1.07
C THR A 165 -11.39 -11.23 0.01
N HIS A 166 -11.72 -9.91 -0.11
CA HIS A 166 -12.64 -9.42 -1.12
C HIS A 166 -12.21 -9.85 -2.54
N GLU A 167 -13.17 -10.23 -3.40
CA GLU A 167 -12.93 -10.79 -4.73
C GLU A 167 -11.94 -9.99 -5.58
N PHE A 168 -12.00 -8.66 -5.56
CA PHE A 168 -11.10 -7.78 -6.34
C PHE A 168 -9.66 -7.67 -5.81
N ILE A 169 -9.37 -8.22 -4.62
CA ILE A 169 -8.03 -8.16 -4.01
C ILE A 169 -7.40 -9.54 -3.77
N ARG A 170 -8.02 -10.62 -4.31
CA ARG A 170 -7.45 -11.97 -4.35
C ARG A 170 -6.42 -12.06 -5.46
N THR A 171 -5.18 -12.37 -5.12
CA THR A 171 -4.07 -12.44 -6.10
C THR A 171 -3.34 -13.78 -6.10
N GLY A 172 -3.58 -14.61 -5.10
CA GLY A 172 -2.91 -15.91 -4.93
C GLY A 172 -3.56 -17.07 -5.68
N GLN A 173 -4.75 -16.89 -6.27
CA GLN A 173 -5.50 -17.94 -6.93
C GLN A 173 -5.11 -18.09 -8.40
N ILE A 174 -5.40 -19.28 -8.99
CA ILE A 174 -5.10 -19.58 -10.39
C ILE A 174 -5.77 -18.62 -11.37
N ASP A 175 -7.02 -18.23 -11.09
CA ASP A 175 -7.76 -17.20 -11.84
C ASP A 175 -7.38 -15.78 -11.37
N SER A 176 -6.18 -15.38 -11.73
CA SER A 176 -5.65 -14.04 -11.51
C SER A 176 -4.85 -13.60 -12.72
N LYS A 177 -4.92 -12.32 -13.07
CA LYS A 177 -4.13 -11.74 -14.17
C LYS A 177 -2.61 -11.70 -13.91
N PHE A 178 -2.17 -12.05 -12.69
CA PHE A 178 -0.79 -11.93 -12.25
C PHE A 178 -0.09 -13.27 -12.18
N GLY A 179 1.18 -13.31 -12.65
CA GLY A 179 2.15 -14.35 -12.33
C GLY A 179 1.85 -15.74 -12.90
N PHE A 180 2.74 -16.67 -12.61
CA PHE A 180 2.72 -18.07 -13.07
C PHE A 180 2.08 -18.99 -12.05
N ALA A 181 1.19 -19.89 -12.46
CA ALA A 181 0.52 -20.83 -11.57
C ALA A 181 1.43 -22.01 -11.19
N LEU A 182 1.44 -22.37 -9.89
CA LEU A 182 2.13 -23.59 -9.44
C LEU A 182 1.35 -24.87 -9.75
N GLU A 183 0.03 -24.80 -9.62
CA GLU A 183 -0.85 -25.98 -9.63
C GLU A 183 -0.82 -26.75 -10.96
N ASN A 184 -0.68 -26.05 -12.09
CA ASN A 184 -0.69 -26.62 -13.43
C ASN A 184 0.72 -26.86 -14.01
N GLY A 185 1.79 -26.55 -13.24
CA GLY A 185 3.18 -26.68 -13.66
C GLY A 185 3.75 -25.52 -14.47
N GLU A 186 2.94 -24.52 -14.82
CA GLU A 186 3.36 -23.33 -15.59
C GLU A 186 4.56 -22.63 -14.96
N ALA A 187 4.53 -22.44 -13.62
CA ALA A 187 5.62 -21.79 -12.90
C ALA A 187 6.97 -22.50 -13.07
N PHE A 188 6.99 -23.83 -13.08
CA PHE A 188 8.22 -24.59 -13.21
C PHE A 188 8.81 -24.51 -14.62
N GLU A 189 7.97 -24.58 -15.64
CA GLU A 189 8.41 -24.42 -17.04
C GLU A 189 8.93 -22.99 -17.29
N ALA A 190 8.26 -21.98 -16.76
CA ALA A 190 8.72 -20.60 -16.84
C ALA A 190 10.08 -20.38 -16.14
N VAL A 191 10.28 -20.98 -14.97
CA VAL A 191 11.58 -20.94 -14.28
C VAL A 191 12.68 -21.63 -15.08
N LYS A 192 12.41 -22.78 -15.73
CA LYS A 192 13.39 -23.44 -16.61
C LYS A 192 13.84 -22.50 -17.73
N GLU A 193 12.89 -21.81 -18.34
CA GLU A 193 13.17 -20.86 -19.40
C GLU A 193 14.01 -19.69 -18.90
N ALA A 194 13.67 -19.13 -17.72
CA ALA A 194 14.45 -18.05 -17.10
C ALA A 194 15.88 -18.47 -16.76
N VAL A 195 16.08 -19.71 -16.28
CA VAL A 195 17.42 -20.28 -16.00
C VAL A 195 18.24 -20.48 -17.27
N ALA A 196 17.60 -20.72 -18.41
CA ALA A 196 18.27 -20.93 -19.70
C ALA A 196 18.64 -19.61 -20.42
N CYS A 197 18.14 -18.45 -19.97
CA CYS A 197 18.50 -17.16 -20.54
C CYS A 197 19.95 -16.78 -20.21
N GLU A 198 20.63 -16.09 -21.13
CA GLU A 198 22.05 -15.71 -20.99
C GLU A 198 22.24 -14.30 -20.40
N ASN A 199 21.25 -13.39 -20.59
CA ASN A 199 21.36 -11.99 -20.22
C ASN A 199 20.40 -11.58 -19.09
N VAL A 200 19.76 -12.56 -18.44
CA VAL A 200 19.05 -12.35 -17.18
C VAL A 200 19.57 -13.29 -16.09
N GLU A 201 19.58 -12.82 -14.87
CA GLU A 201 19.90 -13.64 -13.72
C GLU A 201 18.64 -13.83 -12.86
N LEU A 202 18.12 -15.06 -12.82
CA LEU A 202 17.06 -15.43 -11.89
C LEU A 202 17.61 -15.48 -10.47
N ILE A 203 17.30 -14.49 -9.65
CA ILE A 203 17.77 -14.38 -8.27
C ILE A 203 16.75 -14.83 -7.24
N GLY A 204 15.44 -14.79 -7.54
CA GLY A 204 14.42 -15.05 -6.55
C GLY A 204 13.04 -15.42 -7.07
N LEU A 205 12.17 -15.65 -6.11
CA LEU A 205 10.74 -15.85 -6.32
C LEU A 205 9.95 -14.80 -5.56
N HIS A 206 8.80 -14.42 -6.09
CA HIS A 206 7.85 -13.51 -5.47
C HIS A 206 6.47 -14.16 -5.43
N CYS A 207 5.70 -13.92 -4.37
CA CYS A 207 4.26 -14.16 -4.33
C CYS A 207 3.53 -13.03 -3.61
N HIS A 208 2.24 -12.91 -3.87
CA HIS A 208 1.35 -12.01 -3.14
C HIS A 208 -0.04 -12.64 -3.09
N ILE A 209 -0.58 -12.82 -1.87
CA ILE A 209 -1.77 -13.62 -1.63
C ILE A 209 -3.05 -12.81 -1.44
N GLY A 210 -2.97 -11.49 -1.35
CA GLY A 210 -4.13 -10.62 -1.20
C GLY A 210 -3.84 -9.35 -0.40
N SER A 211 -4.90 -8.67 0.05
CA SER A 211 -4.80 -7.42 0.80
C SER A 211 -5.84 -7.40 1.91
N GLN A 212 -5.55 -6.69 3.01
CA GLN A 212 -6.40 -6.57 4.20
C GLN A 212 -6.70 -7.95 4.82
N ILE A 213 -5.64 -8.75 5.02
CA ILE A 213 -5.69 -10.10 5.57
C ILE A 213 -5.42 -10.01 7.07
N PHE A 214 -6.36 -10.50 7.88
CA PHE A 214 -6.26 -10.50 9.34
C PHE A 214 -5.79 -11.85 9.92
N ASP A 215 -5.90 -12.94 9.13
CA ASP A 215 -5.42 -14.26 9.54
C ASP A 215 -3.95 -14.46 9.17
N LYS A 216 -3.16 -15.01 10.10
CA LYS A 216 -1.73 -15.30 9.89
C LYS A 216 -1.48 -16.58 9.09
N ALA A 217 -2.38 -17.56 9.18
CA ALA A 217 -2.20 -18.88 8.57
C ALA A 217 -1.97 -18.83 7.06
N PRO A 218 -2.63 -17.99 6.24
CA PRO A 218 -2.35 -17.86 4.82
C PRO A 218 -0.91 -17.43 4.51
N PHE A 219 -0.32 -16.55 5.32
CA PHE A 219 1.08 -16.10 5.14
C PHE A 219 2.08 -17.22 5.46
N VAL A 220 1.83 -17.97 6.52
CA VAL A 220 2.64 -19.15 6.89
C VAL A 220 2.59 -20.20 5.77
N LEU A 221 1.39 -20.50 5.27
CA LEU A 221 1.22 -21.44 4.16
C LEU A 221 1.91 -20.95 2.89
N ALA A 222 1.84 -19.65 2.58
CA ALA A 222 2.55 -19.07 1.44
C ALA A 222 4.06 -19.30 1.53
N ALA A 223 4.66 -19.05 2.68
CA ALA A 223 6.09 -19.29 2.90
C ALA A 223 6.45 -20.76 2.69
N GLN A 224 5.66 -21.70 3.24
CA GLN A 224 5.89 -23.14 3.07
C GLN A 224 5.78 -23.57 1.61
N VAL A 225 4.75 -23.16 0.89
CA VAL A 225 4.53 -23.50 -0.53
C VAL A 225 5.66 -22.93 -1.39
N MET A 226 6.04 -21.68 -1.17
CA MET A 226 7.12 -21.03 -1.93
C MET A 226 8.47 -21.68 -1.67
N LEU A 227 8.81 -22.05 -0.44
CA LEU A 227 10.06 -22.73 -0.11
C LEU A 227 10.11 -24.17 -0.63
N LYS A 228 8.97 -24.86 -0.66
CA LYS A 228 8.89 -26.16 -1.34
C LYS A 228 9.19 -26.03 -2.83
N PHE A 229 8.67 -25.01 -3.49
CA PHE A 229 8.96 -24.73 -4.88
C PHE A 229 10.42 -24.31 -5.10
N TYR A 230 10.94 -23.48 -4.22
CA TYR A 230 12.36 -23.08 -4.19
C TYR A 230 13.28 -24.30 -4.12
N ASN A 231 13.00 -25.27 -3.21
CA ASN A 231 13.74 -26.52 -3.10
C ASN A 231 13.63 -27.39 -4.37
N LYS A 232 12.44 -27.42 -5.00
CA LYS A 232 12.27 -28.15 -6.29
C LYS A 232 13.18 -27.57 -7.37
N ILE A 233 13.27 -26.24 -7.48
CA ILE A 233 14.18 -25.58 -8.43
C ILE A 233 15.64 -25.96 -8.14
N HIS A 234 16.04 -25.95 -6.88
CA HIS A 234 17.37 -26.31 -6.47
C HIS A 234 17.70 -27.76 -6.84
N THR A 235 16.81 -28.70 -6.52
CA THR A 235 17.05 -30.13 -6.71
C THR A 235 16.96 -30.60 -8.17
N GLU A 236 16.02 -30.03 -8.95
CA GLU A 236 15.78 -30.48 -10.32
C GLU A 236 16.57 -29.69 -11.37
N LEU A 237 16.87 -28.40 -11.12
CA LEU A 237 17.60 -27.55 -12.06
C LEU A 237 19.02 -27.19 -11.60
N GLY A 238 19.41 -27.55 -10.39
CA GLY A 238 20.72 -27.19 -9.82
C GLY A 238 20.88 -25.66 -9.58
N LYS A 239 19.82 -24.89 -9.72
CA LYS A 239 19.86 -23.43 -9.52
C LYS A 239 19.56 -23.08 -8.05
N THR A 240 20.52 -22.44 -7.40
CA THR A 240 20.31 -21.87 -6.06
C THR A 240 19.85 -20.43 -6.21
N LEU A 241 18.65 -20.13 -5.73
CA LEU A 241 18.12 -18.80 -5.64
C LEU A 241 18.61 -18.12 -4.34
N THR A 242 18.63 -16.81 -4.29
CA THR A 242 19.14 -16.04 -3.13
C THR A 242 18.06 -15.21 -2.45
N HIS A 243 16.93 -14.97 -3.11
CA HIS A 243 15.88 -14.07 -2.65
C HIS A 243 14.51 -14.75 -2.62
N LEU A 244 13.71 -14.42 -1.62
CA LEU A 244 12.30 -14.82 -1.53
C LEU A 244 11.45 -13.64 -1.07
N ASN A 245 10.55 -13.18 -1.93
CA ASN A 245 9.61 -12.12 -1.62
C ASN A 245 8.23 -12.72 -1.35
N LEU A 246 7.73 -12.54 -0.14
CA LEU A 246 6.46 -13.08 0.33
C LEU A 246 5.28 -12.10 0.15
N GLY A 247 5.55 -10.95 -0.50
CA GLY A 247 4.53 -9.94 -0.75
C GLY A 247 4.07 -9.19 0.49
N GLY A 248 2.95 -8.51 0.34
CA GLY A 248 2.31 -7.79 1.42
C GLY A 248 0.91 -8.33 1.72
N GLY A 249 0.03 -7.46 2.19
CA GLY A 249 -1.36 -7.81 2.45
C GLY A 249 -1.78 -7.69 3.91
N PHE A 250 -0.89 -7.28 4.79
CA PHE A 250 -1.15 -7.12 6.23
C PHE A 250 -2.34 -6.18 6.47
N GLY A 251 -3.32 -6.68 7.25
CA GLY A 251 -4.53 -5.95 7.62
C GLY A 251 -4.25 -4.82 8.60
N VAL A 252 -4.99 -3.72 8.47
CA VAL A 252 -4.94 -2.54 9.34
C VAL A 252 -6.34 -2.20 9.85
N LYS A 253 -6.44 -1.36 10.89
CA LYS A 253 -7.72 -0.91 11.43
C LYS A 253 -8.27 0.28 10.65
N TYR A 254 -9.48 0.15 10.17
CA TYR A 254 -10.32 1.26 9.72
C TYR A 254 -11.34 1.67 10.78
N LYS A 255 -11.71 0.70 11.63
CA LYS A 255 -12.59 0.86 12.79
C LYS A 255 -11.95 0.23 14.03
N GLU A 256 -12.35 0.66 15.21
CA GLU A 256 -11.87 0.09 16.47
C GLU A 256 -12.17 -1.43 16.57
N ALA A 257 -13.29 -1.87 16.00
CA ALA A 257 -13.70 -3.27 16.01
C ALA A 257 -12.91 -4.21 15.09
N ASP A 258 -12.07 -3.66 14.19
CA ASP A 258 -11.27 -4.48 13.28
C ASP A 258 -10.22 -5.28 14.04
N ALA A 259 -10.18 -6.60 13.80
CA ALA A 259 -9.29 -7.54 14.46
C ALA A 259 -7.88 -7.56 13.84
N ALA A 260 -7.30 -6.37 13.59
CA ALA A 260 -5.96 -6.31 13.03
C ALA A 260 -4.94 -6.92 14.01
N VAL A 261 -4.14 -7.83 13.49
CA VAL A 261 -3.06 -8.50 14.22
C VAL A 261 -1.81 -7.63 14.10
N PRO A 262 -1.04 -7.43 15.18
CA PRO A 262 0.26 -6.77 15.08
C PRO A 262 1.13 -7.49 14.04
N TYR A 263 1.73 -6.74 13.11
CA TYR A 263 2.55 -7.37 12.05
C TYR A 263 3.77 -8.14 12.62
N GLU A 264 4.21 -7.82 13.82
CA GLU A 264 5.22 -8.56 14.59
C GLU A 264 4.84 -10.04 14.73
N ASP A 265 3.53 -10.32 14.97
CA ASP A 265 3.02 -11.67 15.10
C ASP A 265 3.02 -12.41 13.74
N TYR A 266 2.76 -11.70 12.63
CA TYR A 266 2.94 -12.27 11.29
C TYR A 266 4.41 -12.62 11.05
N MET A 267 5.32 -11.71 11.38
CA MET A 267 6.77 -11.92 11.17
C MET A 267 7.29 -13.08 12.00
N SER A 268 6.85 -13.24 13.24
CA SER A 268 7.21 -14.37 14.10
C SER A 268 6.80 -15.71 13.46
N ASP A 269 5.51 -15.87 13.17
CA ASP A 269 4.97 -17.14 12.67
C ASP A 269 5.54 -17.50 11.28
N VAL A 270 5.68 -16.51 10.39
CA VAL A 270 6.26 -16.72 9.05
C VAL A 270 7.75 -17.06 9.15
N SER A 271 8.52 -16.39 10.01
CA SER A 271 9.94 -16.70 10.17
C SER A 271 10.19 -18.10 10.71
N GLU A 272 9.38 -18.55 11.67
CA GLU A 272 9.44 -19.95 12.16
C GLU A 272 9.22 -20.95 11.03
N ALA A 273 8.23 -20.71 10.16
CA ALA A 273 7.95 -21.57 9.03
C ALA A 273 9.09 -21.55 7.99
N VAL A 274 9.67 -20.37 7.72
CA VAL A 274 10.82 -20.21 6.81
C VAL A 274 12.02 -20.98 7.33
N HIS A 275 12.40 -20.79 8.59
CA HIS A 275 13.54 -21.47 9.20
C HIS A 275 13.34 -23.01 9.27
N ALA A 276 12.12 -23.46 9.59
CA ALA A 276 11.81 -24.89 9.64
C ALA A 276 11.92 -25.54 8.26
N ALA A 277 11.34 -24.92 7.21
CA ALA A 277 11.40 -25.42 5.84
C ALA A 277 12.84 -25.43 5.29
N CYS A 278 13.59 -24.35 5.50
CA CYS A 278 14.99 -24.29 5.06
C CYS A 278 15.86 -25.38 5.73
N LYS A 279 15.63 -25.62 7.03
CA LYS A 279 16.30 -26.71 7.76
C LYS A 279 15.91 -28.08 7.23
N GLU A 280 14.63 -28.33 6.96
CA GLU A 280 14.12 -29.59 6.40
C GLU A 280 14.74 -29.88 5.03
N TYR A 281 14.82 -28.87 4.17
CA TYR A 281 15.35 -29.03 2.81
C TYR A 281 16.89 -28.93 2.73
N GLY A 282 17.55 -28.57 3.81
CA GLY A 282 19.02 -28.39 3.84
C GLY A 282 19.51 -27.22 3.00
N ILE A 283 18.69 -26.19 2.82
CA ILE A 283 19.02 -24.96 2.09
C ILE A 283 19.30 -23.79 3.05
N GLN A 284 20.08 -22.83 2.58
CA GLN A 284 20.27 -21.58 3.32
C GLN A 284 18.98 -20.76 3.31
N VAL A 285 18.74 -20.00 4.38
CA VAL A 285 17.63 -19.05 4.42
C VAL A 285 17.91 -17.94 3.40
N PRO A 286 17.04 -17.77 2.37
CA PRO A 286 17.21 -16.72 1.39
C PRO A 286 17.05 -15.33 2.04
N TYR A 287 17.48 -14.28 1.35
CA TYR A 287 17.16 -12.92 1.76
C TYR A 287 15.65 -12.70 1.61
N ILE A 288 14.99 -12.32 2.70
CA ILE A 288 13.51 -12.25 2.75
C ILE A 288 13.03 -10.83 2.49
N TYR A 289 12.11 -10.70 1.54
CA TYR A 289 11.37 -9.47 1.31
C TYR A 289 9.90 -9.63 1.67
N ILE A 290 9.30 -8.53 2.14
CA ILE A 290 7.86 -8.33 2.26
C ILE A 290 7.48 -6.97 1.68
N GLU A 291 6.20 -6.78 1.31
CA GLU A 291 5.72 -5.58 0.60
C GLU A 291 4.63 -4.83 1.37
N PRO A 292 4.92 -4.26 2.55
CA PRO A 292 3.95 -3.44 3.26
C PRO A 292 3.73 -2.12 2.50
N GLY A 293 2.48 -1.79 2.23
CA GLY A 293 2.09 -0.47 1.71
C GLY A 293 1.04 0.13 2.63
N ARG A 294 -0.16 -0.48 2.64
CA ARG A 294 -1.27 -0.07 3.50
C ARG A 294 -0.86 0.08 4.96
N SER A 295 -0.21 -0.91 5.53
CA SER A 295 0.17 -0.93 6.95
C SER A 295 1.19 0.14 7.33
N ILE A 296 1.89 0.76 6.38
CA ILE A 296 2.81 1.87 6.67
C ILE A 296 2.09 3.22 6.67
N VAL A 297 1.17 3.46 5.73
CA VAL A 297 0.65 4.82 5.51
C VAL A 297 -0.84 4.99 5.83
N CYS A 298 -1.62 3.91 5.92
CA CYS A 298 -3.08 3.99 6.05
C CYS A 298 -3.50 4.73 7.32
N GLU A 299 -3.11 4.20 8.47
CA GLU A 299 -3.48 4.74 9.80
C GLU A 299 -2.74 6.04 10.11
N ALA A 300 -1.64 6.32 9.40
CA ALA A 300 -0.90 7.58 9.49
C ALA A 300 -1.59 8.75 8.78
N GLY A 301 -2.69 8.52 8.06
CA GLY A 301 -3.36 9.55 7.27
C GLY A 301 -4.84 9.72 7.59
N LEU A 302 -5.30 10.95 7.52
CA LEU A 302 -6.71 11.32 7.55
C LEU A 302 -7.04 12.31 6.43
N THR A 303 -8.35 12.47 6.13
CA THR A 303 -8.83 13.52 5.23
C THR A 303 -9.79 14.43 5.98
N LEU A 304 -9.62 15.73 5.83
CA LEU A 304 -10.46 16.79 6.42
C LEU A 304 -11.38 17.37 5.36
N TYR A 305 -12.62 17.59 5.75
CA TYR A 305 -13.67 18.16 4.94
C TYR A 305 -14.42 19.24 5.71
N THR A 306 -14.98 20.22 5.01
CA THR A 306 -15.96 21.15 5.58
C THR A 306 -17.37 20.59 5.35
N VAL A 307 -18.17 20.54 6.39
CA VAL A 307 -19.62 20.23 6.31
C VAL A 307 -20.32 21.39 5.59
N GLY A 308 -20.89 21.07 4.41
CA GLY A 308 -21.68 22.01 3.61
C GLY A 308 -23.14 22.04 4.04
N ASP A 309 -23.95 21.14 3.48
CA ASP A 309 -25.38 21.07 3.77
C ASP A 309 -25.76 19.80 4.55
N ILE A 310 -26.84 19.91 5.35
CA ILE A 310 -27.42 18.78 6.07
C ILE A 310 -28.86 18.60 5.61
N LYS A 311 -29.14 17.44 4.99
CA LYS A 311 -30.45 17.12 4.43
C LYS A 311 -31.06 15.90 5.11
N THR A 312 -32.12 16.12 5.89
CA THR A 312 -32.90 15.05 6.49
C THR A 312 -34.11 14.67 5.62
N ILE A 313 -34.20 13.39 5.28
CA ILE A 313 -35.39 12.78 4.68
C ILE A 313 -36.10 12.05 5.82
N PRO A 314 -37.28 12.55 6.25
CA PRO A 314 -38.00 12.00 7.42
C PRO A 314 -38.19 10.49 7.32
N ASN A 315 -37.88 9.75 8.38
CA ASN A 315 -37.99 8.28 8.50
C ASN A 315 -37.15 7.47 7.48
N VAL A 316 -36.21 8.13 6.78
CA VAL A 316 -35.33 7.46 5.82
C VAL A 316 -33.87 7.64 6.21
N ARG A 317 -33.37 8.90 6.15
CA ARG A 317 -31.92 9.12 6.29
C ARG A 317 -31.59 10.60 6.45
N THR A 318 -30.50 10.90 7.15
CA THR A 318 -29.88 12.22 7.12
C THR A 318 -28.56 12.17 6.35
N TYR A 319 -28.47 12.98 5.30
CA TYR A 319 -27.21 13.20 4.57
C TYR A 319 -26.48 14.40 5.17
N VAL A 320 -25.17 14.24 5.34
CA VAL A 320 -24.24 15.31 5.67
C VAL A 320 -23.32 15.47 4.47
N ALA A 321 -23.53 16.53 3.70
CA ALA A 321 -22.75 16.82 2.52
C ALA A 321 -21.42 17.47 2.90
N ILE A 322 -20.35 17.08 2.19
CA ILE A 322 -19.00 17.59 2.38
C ILE A 322 -18.45 18.19 1.09
N ASP A 323 -17.42 18.99 1.20
CA ASP A 323 -16.76 19.65 0.06
C ASP A 323 -15.76 18.74 -0.72
N GLY A 324 -15.68 17.46 -0.36
CA GLY A 324 -14.98 16.40 -1.06
C GLY A 324 -15.91 15.35 -1.66
N GLY A 325 -15.40 14.12 -1.91
CA GLY A 325 -16.21 13.00 -2.38
C GLY A 325 -15.40 11.85 -2.97
N MET A 326 -16.08 10.99 -3.73
CA MET A 326 -15.47 9.79 -4.31
C MET A 326 -14.32 10.07 -5.29
N TYR A 327 -14.18 11.30 -5.77
CA TYR A 327 -13.10 11.64 -6.71
C TYR A 327 -11.71 11.66 -6.04
N GLU A 328 -11.64 11.88 -4.73
CA GLU A 328 -10.39 11.80 -3.94
C GLU A 328 -10.45 10.74 -2.82
N ASN A 329 -11.65 10.27 -2.43
CA ASN A 329 -11.82 9.17 -1.47
C ASN A 329 -12.73 8.09 -2.07
N PRO A 330 -12.24 7.29 -3.07
CA PRO A 330 -13.07 6.41 -3.87
C PRO A 330 -13.41 5.07 -3.21
N ARG A 331 -12.79 4.72 -2.09
CA ARG A 331 -12.77 3.35 -1.60
C ARG A 331 -14.13 2.86 -1.09
N TYR A 332 -14.97 3.74 -0.52
CA TYR A 332 -16.33 3.35 -0.15
C TYR A 332 -17.14 3.02 -1.40
N ALA A 333 -17.09 3.88 -2.42
CA ALA A 333 -17.81 3.65 -3.68
C ALA A 333 -17.33 2.37 -4.42
N LEU A 334 -16.03 2.04 -4.37
CA LEU A 334 -15.45 0.89 -5.08
C LEU A 334 -15.56 -0.42 -4.29
N TYR A 335 -15.38 -0.39 -2.98
CA TYR A 335 -15.20 -1.60 -2.16
C TYR A 335 -16.11 -1.65 -0.95
N GLN A 336 -16.97 -0.63 -0.76
CA GLN A 336 -17.76 -0.44 0.46
C GLN A 336 -16.92 -0.50 1.74
N SER A 337 -15.68 0.05 1.63
CA SER A 337 -14.73 0.08 2.74
C SER A 337 -15.25 1.01 3.82
N ASP A 338 -15.45 0.48 5.01
CA ASP A 338 -15.84 1.25 6.18
C ASP A 338 -14.72 2.19 6.65
N TYR A 339 -15.09 3.36 7.16
CA TYR A 339 -14.21 4.33 7.77
C TYR A 339 -14.72 4.80 9.12
N THR A 340 -13.83 5.26 9.99
CA THR A 340 -14.18 6.04 11.16
C THR A 340 -14.30 7.50 10.75
N CYS A 341 -15.50 8.07 10.90
CA CYS A 341 -15.79 9.48 10.68
C CYS A 341 -16.11 10.17 12.01
N LEU A 342 -15.71 11.43 12.18
CA LEU A 342 -16.03 12.23 13.36
C LEU A 342 -16.00 13.73 13.03
N ILE A 343 -16.66 14.56 13.88
CA ILE A 343 -16.58 16.01 13.77
C ILE A 343 -15.36 16.48 14.56
N ALA A 344 -14.33 16.92 13.83
CA ALA A 344 -13.00 17.20 14.36
C ALA A 344 -12.94 18.34 15.38
N ASN A 345 -13.84 19.29 15.30
CA ASN A 345 -13.97 20.41 16.26
C ASN A 345 -14.91 20.12 17.44
N LYS A 346 -15.46 18.87 17.56
CA LYS A 346 -16.44 18.49 18.61
C LYS A 346 -16.18 17.08 19.15
N VAL A 347 -14.92 16.62 19.19
CA VAL A 347 -14.59 15.22 19.51
C VAL A 347 -15.07 14.78 20.90
N ASN A 348 -15.12 15.70 21.86
CA ASN A 348 -15.59 15.43 23.23
C ASN A 348 -17.11 15.35 23.36
N GLU A 349 -17.88 15.71 22.33
CA GLU A 349 -19.33 15.58 22.33
C GLU A 349 -19.78 14.14 22.07
N PRO A 350 -21.00 13.76 22.48
CA PRO A 350 -21.52 12.41 22.18
C PRO A 350 -21.62 12.16 20.68
N ALA A 351 -21.08 11.02 20.22
CA ALA A 351 -21.22 10.54 18.84
C ALA A 351 -22.50 9.69 18.71
N ASP A 352 -23.66 10.31 18.84
CA ASP A 352 -24.98 9.65 18.82
C ASP A 352 -25.86 10.06 17.64
N PHE A 353 -25.35 10.92 16.74
CA PHE A 353 -26.04 11.35 15.55
C PHE A 353 -25.76 10.42 14.37
N THR A 354 -26.80 9.72 13.88
CA THR A 354 -26.66 8.85 12.71
C THR A 354 -26.70 9.65 11.42
N ALA A 355 -25.63 9.57 10.62
CA ALA A 355 -25.48 10.27 9.36
C ALA A 355 -25.01 9.36 8.22
N THR A 356 -25.32 9.76 7.00
CA THR A 356 -24.63 9.30 5.78
C THR A 356 -23.81 10.44 5.24
N ILE A 357 -22.51 10.27 5.17
CA ILE A 357 -21.56 11.25 4.66
C ILE A 357 -21.56 11.17 3.14
N ALA A 358 -21.98 12.24 2.47
CA ALA A 358 -22.11 12.32 1.02
C ALA A 358 -21.17 13.36 0.43
N GLY A 359 -20.52 12.99 -0.66
CA GLY A 359 -19.69 13.91 -1.44
C GLY A 359 -20.51 14.88 -2.30
N LYS A 360 -19.79 15.76 -3.00
CA LYS A 360 -20.36 16.80 -3.88
C LYS A 360 -20.43 16.42 -5.35
N CYS A 361 -20.01 15.22 -5.73
CA CYS A 361 -20.10 14.77 -7.11
C CYS A 361 -21.54 14.55 -7.54
N CYS A 362 -21.84 14.85 -8.80
CA CYS A 362 -23.16 14.59 -9.39
C CYS A 362 -23.31 13.10 -9.72
N GLU A 363 -23.28 12.27 -8.69
CA GLU A 363 -23.31 10.79 -8.73
C GLU A 363 -23.98 10.26 -7.47
N SER A 364 -25.00 9.42 -7.62
CA SER A 364 -25.76 8.89 -6.46
C SER A 364 -24.91 8.01 -5.53
N GLY A 365 -23.87 7.38 -6.07
CA GLY A 365 -22.92 6.54 -5.32
C GLY A 365 -21.77 7.33 -4.66
N ASP A 366 -21.79 8.66 -4.71
CA ASP A 366 -20.77 9.50 -4.08
C ASP A 366 -21.00 9.59 -2.55
N LEU A 367 -20.65 8.51 -1.89
CA LEU A 367 -20.74 8.34 -0.45
C LEU A 367 -19.35 8.02 0.13
N ILE A 368 -19.06 8.59 1.28
CA ILE A 368 -17.85 8.31 2.05
C ILE A 368 -18.12 7.24 3.12
N GLN A 369 -19.29 7.34 3.76
CA GLN A 369 -19.73 6.36 4.76
C GLN A 369 -21.24 6.46 4.95
N GLU A 370 -21.91 5.31 5.02
CA GLU A 370 -23.36 5.22 5.31
C GLU A 370 -23.61 4.88 6.78
N ASN A 371 -24.71 5.43 7.31
CA ASN A 371 -25.26 5.09 8.63
C ASN A 371 -24.21 5.08 9.74
N THR A 372 -23.30 6.05 9.72
CA THR A 372 -22.25 6.18 10.73
C THR A 372 -22.73 7.06 11.89
N LEU A 373 -22.22 6.76 13.09
CA LEU A 373 -22.44 7.59 14.27
C LEU A 373 -21.34 8.64 14.38
N ILE A 374 -21.73 9.91 14.40
CA ILE A 374 -20.83 11.06 14.57
C ILE A 374 -21.40 12.01 15.62
N GLN A 375 -20.61 12.99 16.06
CA GLN A 375 -21.12 14.12 16.82
C GLN A 375 -22.15 14.88 15.97
N LYS A 376 -23.11 15.54 16.59
CA LYS A 376 -24.14 16.32 15.88
C LYS A 376 -23.51 17.42 15.02
N PRO A 377 -23.58 17.28 13.67
CA PRO A 377 -22.90 18.21 12.78
C PRO A 377 -23.68 19.50 12.60
N GLU A 378 -22.96 20.59 12.34
CA GLU A 378 -23.46 21.88 11.88
C GLU A 378 -22.74 22.29 10.60
N VAL A 379 -23.38 23.14 9.80
CA VAL A 379 -22.75 23.72 8.60
C VAL A 379 -21.52 24.52 9.00
N GLY A 380 -20.38 24.23 8.34
CA GLY A 380 -19.09 24.83 8.65
C GLY A 380 -18.22 24.02 9.62
N ASP A 381 -18.73 22.95 10.23
CA ASP A 381 -17.92 22.04 11.02
C ASP A 381 -16.86 21.35 10.16
N ILE A 382 -15.78 20.92 10.78
CA ILE A 382 -14.75 20.11 10.13
C ILE A 382 -15.02 18.63 10.41
N LEU A 383 -15.25 17.86 9.34
CA LEU A 383 -15.39 16.41 9.40
C LEU A 383 -14.05 15.75 9.06
N ALA A 384 -13.60 14.84 9.91
CA ALA A 384 -12.42 14.01 9.67
C ALA A 384 -12.83 12.59 9.32
N VAL A 385 -12.18 12.02 8.29
CA VAL A 385 -12.23 10.61 7.93
C VAL A 385 -10.86 10.01 8.20
N LEU A 386 -10.77 9.09 9.15
CA LEU A 386 -9.51 8.48 9.59
C LEU A 386 -9.06 7.35 8.66
N SER A 387 -7.80 6.96 8.74
CA SER A 387 -7.20 5.84 7.98
C SER A 387 -7.32 6.00 6.46
N THR A 388 -7.18 7.23 5.95
CA THR A 388 -7.25 7.53 4.51
C THR A 388 -5.88 7.64 3.84
N GLY A 389 -4.78 7.35 4.55
CA GLY A 389 -3.42 7.50 4.04
C GLY A 389 -3.04 6.55 2.89
N ALA A 390 -3.79 5.46 2.68
CA ALA A 390 -3.52 4.47 1.63
C ALA A 390 -4.65 4.38 0.61
N TYR A 391 -4.30 4.34 -0.69
CA TYR A 391 -5.21 4.09 -1.81
C TYR A 391 -6.34 5.12 -1.99
N ASN A 392 -6.20 6.31 -1.43
CA ASN A 392 -7.10 7.44 -1.67
C ASN A 392 -6.43 8.45 -2.60
N TYR A 393 -5.41 9.18 -2.16
CA TYR A 393 -4.70 10.11 -3.04
C TYR A 393 -4.18 9.45 -4.33
N SER A 394 -3.57 8.25 -4.23
CA SER A 394 -3.06 7.52 -5.41
C SER A 394 -4.13 7.08 -6.41
N MET A 395 -5.40 7.02 -5.99
CA MET A 395 -6.55 6.71 -6.84
C MET A 395 -7.40 7.94 -7.15
N ALA A 396 -7.02 9.12 -6.68
CA ALA A 396 -7.76 10.35 -6.90
C ALA A 396 -7.84 10.71 -8.38
N SER A 397 -8.96 11.27 -8.79
CA SER A 397 -9.29 11.64 -10.16
C SER A 397 -9.81 13.07 -10.24
N ASN A 398 -10.09 13.54 -11.45
CA ASN A 398 -10.76 14.82 -11.67
C ASN A 398 -12.23 14.63 -12.08
N TYR A 399 -12.91 13.63 -11.49
CA TYR A 399 -14.34 13.41 -11.77
C TYR A 399 -15.18 14.66 -11.48
N ASN A 400 -16.14 14.96 -12.35
CA ASN A 400 -16.87 16.23 -12.42
C ASN A 400 -15.97 17.50 -12.48
N ARG A 401 -14.72 17.36 -12.95
CA ARG A 401 -13.71 18.43 -13.00
C ARG A 401 -13.37 19.01 -11.63
N ASN A 402 -13.52 18.23 -10.56
CA ASN A 402 -12.99 18.60 -9.25
C ASN A 402 -11.46 18.53 -9.25
N THR A 403 -10.84 19.47 -8.58
CA THR A 403 -9.39 19.53 -8.38
C THR A 403 -8.95 18.53 -7.30
N ARG A 404 -7.84 17.83 -7.51
CA ARG A 404 -7.28 16.96 -6.46
C ARG A 404 -6.76 17.81 -5.30
N PRO A 405 -7.10 17.46 -4.04
CA PRO A 405 -6.69 18.21 -2.86
C PRO A 405 -5.18 18.19 -2.63
N PRO A 406 -4.65 19.16 -1.86
CA PRO A 406 -3.26 19.10 -1.39
C PRO A 406 -3.06 17.97 -0.37
N VAL A 407 -1.78 17.57 -0.21
CA VAL A 407 -1.35 16.69 0.88
C VAL A 407 -0.39 17.45 1.78
N VAL A 408 -0.71 17.49 3.07
CA VAL A 408 0.08 18.09 4.12
C VAL A 408 0.70 16.98 4.98
N MET A 409 2.00 17.08 5.23
CA MET A 409 2.72 16.24 6.18
C MET A 409 2.85 16.97 7.51
N VAL A 410 2.60 16.26 8.62
CA VAL A 410 2.75 16.80 9.98
C VAL A 410 3.77 15.99 10.76
N ARG A 411 4.54 16.68 11.61
CA ARG A 411 5.57 16.09 12.47
C ARG A 411 5.81 16.97 13.69
N GLY A 412 5.68 16.41 14.90
CA GLY A 412 6.04 17.11 16.14
C GLY A 412 5.35 18.47 16.31
N GLY A 413 4.10 18.63 15.88
CA GLY A 413 3.35 19.90 15.93
C GLY A 413 3.60 20.86 14.76
N GLU A 414 4.45 20.49 13.80
CA GLU A 414 4.70 21.31 12.60
C GLU A 414 4.01 20.71 11.37
N SER A 415 3.66 21.55 10.40
CA SER A 415 2.98 21.15 9.17
C SER A 415 3.62 21.75 7.92
N ARG A 416 3.73 20.95 6.83
CA ARG A 416 4.22 21.39 5.52
C ARG A 416 3.46 20.72 4.38
N VAL A 417 3.29 21.44 3.28
CA VAL A 417 2.71 20.88 2.04
C VAL A 417 3.76 20.01 1.36
N ILE A 418 3.42 18.74 1.09
CA ILE A 418 4.27 17.79 0.35
C ILE A 418 3.77 17.56 -1.07
N ILE A 419 2.48 17.75 -1.32
CA ILE A 419 1.88 17.76 -2.66
C ILE A 419 0.95 18.98 -2.71
N LYS A 420 1.15 19.85 -3.69
CA LYS A 420 0.27 20.99 -3.92
C LYS A 420 -1.08 20.52 -4.45
N GLY A 421 -2.15 21.15 -3.97
CA GLY A 421 -3.47 20.97 -4.57
C GLY A 421 -3.51 21.49 -6.00
N GLU A 422 -4.35 20.89 -6.82
CA GLU A 422 -4.61 21.38 -8.19
C GLU A 422 -5.41 22.69 -8.16
N THR A 423 -5.17 23.52 -9.17
CA THR A 423 -5.95 24.70 -9.46
C THR A 423 -6.88 24.47 -10.66
N TYR A 424 -7.79 25.38 -10.97
CA TYR A 424 -8.60 25.29 -12.16
C TYR A 424 -7.76 25.42 -13.45
N GLU A 425 -6.64 26.14 -13.41
CA GLU A 425 -5.67 26.20 -14.49
C GLU A 425 -5.06 24.83 -14.79
N ASP A 426 -4.79 24.02 -13.76
CA ASP A 426 -4.30 22.66 -13.92
C ASP A 426 -5.29 21.74 -14.65
N LEU A 427 -6.57 22.02 -14.57
CA LEU A 427 -7.60 21.24 -15.26
C LEU A 427 -7.69 21.53 -16.78
N VAL A 428 -7.15 22.64 -17.26
CA VAL A 428 -7.26 23.07 -18.66
C VAL A 428 -5.94 22.98 -19.44
N ARG A 429 -5.04 22.14 -19.02
CA ARG A 429 -3.77 21.82 -19.69
C ARG A 429 -3.99 21.08 -21.01
#